data_e806ae794afac03daee155754c7f8bf1
#
_entry.id   e806ae794afac03daee155754c7f8bf1
#
_cell.length_a   1.000
_cell.length_b   1.000
_cell.length_c   1.000
_cell.angle_alpha   90.00
_cell.angle_beta   90.00
_cell.angle_gamma   90.00
#
_symmetry.space_group_name_H-M   'P 1'
#
loop_
_entity.id
_entity.type
_entity.pdbx_description
1 polymer ?
#
loop_
_entity_poly.entity_id
_entity_poly.type
_entity_poly.pdbx_seq_one_letter_code
_entity_poly.pdbx_strand_id
1 'polypeptide(L)'
;MEFGYFTLSDNHYENNSRTSNQFITDITDEALYADNIGMHSAWIGEHHFNSLGVLSCPDIVLSNIASRARNIRLAPAVTVLPLHHPIRVAEQWATLDLLSNGRVDFAAGRLRSTRVFTVPCFFRRQSEHI
;
A
#
# COMPACT_ATOMS: atom_id res chain seq x y z
N MET A 1 9.96 19.63 -7.65
CA MET A 1 8.73 18.86 -7.88
C MET A 1 9.05 17.41 -7.60
N GLU A 2 8.25 16.72 -6.80
CA GLU A 2 8.47 15.31 -6.45
C GLU A 2 7.50 14.44 -7.25
N PHE A 3 8.02 13.33 -7.79
CA PHE A 3 7.24 12.35 -8.55
C PHE A 3 7.23 11.02 -7.83
N GLY A 4 6.11 10.30 -7.89
CA GLY A 4 5.95 8.99 -7.31
C GLY A 4 5.41 7.97 -8.30
N TYR A 5 5.69 6.71 -8.04
CA TYR A 5 5.03 5.58 -8.67
C TYR A 5 3.67 5.33 -8.00
N PHE A 6 2.66 5.02 -8.77
CA PHE A 6 1.33 4.71 -8.27
C PHE A 6 0.68 3.57 -9.06
N THR A 7 0.08 2.62 -8.36
CA THR A 7 -0.75 1.58 -8.96
C THR A 7 -2.04 1.37 -8.19
N LEU A 8 -3.15 1.23 -8.91
CA LEU A 8 -4.45 0.81 -8.36
C LEU A 8 -4.53 -0.68 -8.06
N SER A 9 -3.50 -1.46 -8.40
CA SER A 9 -3.49 -2.92 -8.25
C SER A 9 -4.56 -3.65 -9.07
N ASP A 10 -4.98 -3.06 -10.19
CA ASP A 10 -5.94 -3.65 -11.12
C ASP A 10 -5.24 -4.59 -12.11
N ASN A 11 -5.77 -5.80 -12.26
CA ASN A 11 -5.23 -6.81 -13.18
C ASN A 11 -6.29 -7.52 -14.05
N HIS A 12 -7.55 -7.55 -13.62
CA HIS A 12 -8.60 -8.28 -14.30
C HIS A 12 -9.37 -7.37 -15.26
N TYR A 13 -8.85 -7.17 -16.46
CA TYR A 13 -9.53 -6.45 -17.54
C TYR A 13 -9.45 -7.24 -18.85
N GLU A 14 -10.31 -6.89 -19.79
CA GLU A 14 -10.47 -7.60 -21.05
C GLU A 14 -9.15 -7.73 -21.81
N ASN A 15 -8.90 -8.93 -22.33
CA ASN A 15 -7.69 -9.29 -23.08
C ASN A 15 -6.38 -9.24 -22.28
N ASN A 16 -6.44 -9.21 -20.96
CA ASN A 16 -5.25 -9.32 -20.12
C ASN A 16 -4.96 -10.78 -19.75
N SER A 17 -3.87 -11.33 -20.27
CA SER A 17 -3.41 -12.69 -19.95
C SER A 17 -2.48 -12.77 -18.74
N ARG A 18 -2.12 -11.64 -18.14
CA ARG A 18 -1.21 -11.59 -16.98
C ARG A 18 -1.85 -12.25 -15.75
N THR A 19 -1.16 -13.23 -15.17
CA THR A 19 -1.60 -13.86 -13.92
C THR A 19 -1.46 -12.92 -12.73
N SER A 20 -2.21 -13.19 -11.65
CA SER A 20 -2.07 -12.41 -10.40
C SER A 20 -0.65 -12.49 -9.83
N ASN A 21 0.00 -13.64 -9.93
CA ASN A 21 1.39 -13.78 -9.49
C ASN A 21 2.33 -12.88 -10.31
N GLN A 22 2.22 -12.92 -11.64
CA GLN A 22 3.01 -12.04 -12.51
C GLN A 22 2.76 -10.57 -12.20
N PHE A 23 1.49 -10.19 -11.96
CA PHE A 23 1.14 -8.84 -11.59
C PHE A 23 1.85 -8.36 -10.31
N ILE A 24 1.84 -9.17 -9.23
CA ILE A 24 2.51 -8.82 -7.97
C ILE A 24 4.02 -8.68 -8.16
N THR A 25 4.62 -9.53 -9.01
CA THR A 25 6.03 -9.41 -9.38
C THR A 25 6.29 -8.10 -10.11
N ASP A 26 5.49 -7.81 -11.14
CA ASP A 26 5.65 -6.62 -11.98
C ASP A 26 5.57 -5.33 -11.15
N ILE A 27 4.53 -5.15 -10.30
CA ILE A 27 4.40 -3.93 -9.48
C ILE A 27 5.55 -3.79 -8.46
N THR A 28 6.10 -4.92 -7.99
CA THR A 28 7.26 -4.91 -7.11
C THR A 28 8.50 -4.41 -7.87
N ASP A 29 8.74 -4.94 -9.06
CA ASP A 29 9.88 -4.57 -9.89
C ASP A 29 9.76 -3.14 -10.43
N GLU A 30 8.55 -2.68 -10.77
CA GLU A 30 8.26 -1.29 -11.12
C GLU A 30 8.58 -0.32 -9.97
N ALA A 31 8.19 -0.67 -8.73
CA ALA A 31 8.50 0.15 -7.56
C ALA A 31 10.02 0.20 -7.27
N LEU A 32 10.73 -0.90 -7.47
CA LEU A 32 12.19 -0.94 -7.35
C LEU A 32 12.88 -0.16 -8.47
N TYR A 33 12.36 -0.21 -9.67
CA TYR A 33 12.82 0.63 -10.76
C TYR A 33 12.61 2.12 -10.46
N ALA A 34 11.45 2.47 -9.88
CA ALA A 34 11.14 3.83 -9.42
C ALA A 34 12.17 4.32 -8.38
N ASP A 35 12.56 3.47 -7.41
CA ASP A 35 13.64 3.78 -6.46
C ASP A 35 14.97 4.06 -7.18
N ASN A 36 15.33 3.21 -8.16
CA ASN A 36 16.58 3.31 -8.89
C ASN A 36 16.70 4.60 -9.74
N ILE A 37 15.58 5.10 -10.27
CA ILE A 37 15.55 6.35 -11.04
C ILE A 37 15.29 7.59 -10.18
N GLY A 38 15.24 7.43 -8.86
CA GLY A 38 15.11 8.53 -7.90
C GLY A 38 13.70 9.09 -7.75
N MET A 39 12.65 8.32 -7.97
CA MET A 39 11.30 8.73 -7.61
C MET A 39 11.14 8.82 -6.10
N HIS A 40 10.31 9.76 -5.66
CA HIS A 40 10.12 10.07 -4.24
C HIS A 40 9.37 8.97 -3.47
N SER A 41 8.31 8.40 -4.07
CA SER A 41 7.39 7.50 -3.35
C SER A 41 6.76 6.44 -4.26
N ALA A 42 6.41 5.29 -3.65
CA ALA A 42 5.61 4.22 -4.26
C ALA A 42 4.29 4.07 -3.50
N TRP A 43 3.18 4.18 -4.22
CA TRP A 43 1.82 4.12 -3.71
C TRP A 43 1.09 2.91 -4.27
N ILE A 44 0.71 1.97 -3.39
CA ILE A 44 0.11 0.69 -3.78
C ILE A 44 -1.34 0.62 -3.31
N GLY A 45 -2.26 0.39 -4.25
CA GLY A 45 -3.69 0.29 -3.99
C GLY A 45 -4.09 -0.97 -3.23
N GLU A 46 -5.14 -0.86 -2.39
CA GLU A 46 -5.78 -1.96 -1.68
C GLU A 46 -7.17 -2.20 -2.26
N HIS A 47 -7.43 -3.44 -2.70
CA HIS A 47 -8.73 -3.84 -3.26
C HIS A 47 -9.28 -5.09 -2.59
N HIS A 48 -10.57 -5.04 -2.26
CA HIS A 48 -11.30 -6.15 -1.67
C HIS A 48 -12.57 -6.42 -2.48
N PHE A 49 -12.84 -7.72 -2.73
CA PHE A 49 -14.07 -8.18 -3.37
C PHE A 49 -14.37 -7.48 -4.71
N ASN A 50 -13.31 -7.06 -5.39
CA ASN A 50 -13.36 -6.38 -6.67
C ASN A 50 -12.95 -7.35 -7.78
N SER A 51 -13.67 -7.33 -8.89
CA SER A 51 -13.34 -8.13 -10.07
C SER A 51 -12.08 -7.66 -10.80
N LEU A 52 -11.65 -6.42 -10.61
CA LEU A 52 -10.48 -5.85 -11.27
C LEU A 52 -9.21 -5.99 -10.43
N GLY A 53 -9.29 -5.71 -9.14
CA GLY A 53 -8.15 -5.69 -8.25
C GLY A 53 -7.74 -7.07 -7.74
N VAL A 54 -6.45 -7.28 -7.56
CA VAL A 54 -5.87 -8.56 -7.10
C VAL A 54 -5.11 -8.46 -5.79
N LEU A 55 -4.92 -7.25 -5.27
CA LEU A 55 -4.11 -7.01 -4.06
C LEU A 55 -4.96 -6.51 -2.90
N SER A 56 -5.12 -7.35 -1.87
CA SER A 56 -5.84 -7.02 -0.64
C SER A 56 -4.92 -6.68 0.56
N CYS A 57 -3.62 -6.92 0.43
CA CYS A 57 -2.64 -6.74 1.51
C CYS A 57 -1.44 -5.94 0.99
N PRO A 58 -1.58 -4.62 0.75
CA PRO A 58 -0.49 -3.78 0.24
C PRO A 58 0.70 -3.69 1.22
N ASP A 59 0.46 -3.83 2.51
CA ASP A 59 1.48 -3.87 3.56
C ASP A 59 2.52 -4.98 3.34
N ILE A 60 2.08 -6.17 2.89
CA ILE A 60 2.97 -7.30 2.58
C ILE A 60 3.84 -6.99 1.37
N VAL A 61 3.26 -6.44 0.29
CA VAL A 61 4.01 -6.07 -0.92
C VAL A 61 4.97 -4.92 -0.61
N LEU A 62 4.52 -3.91 0.12
CA LEU A 62 5.37 -2.79 0.55
C LEU A 62 6.51 -3.24 1.46
N SER A 63 6.30 -4.26 2.31
CA SER A 63 7.37 -4.86 3.12
C SER A 63 8.43 -5.55 2.24
N ASN A 64 8.02 -6.26 1.19
CA ASN A 64 8.93 -6.85 0.21
C ASN A 64 9.74 -5.76 -0.53
N ILE A 65 9.09 -4.69 -0.97
CA ILE A 65 9.75 -3.54 -1.59
C ILE A 65 10.72 -2.88 -0.59
N ALA A 66 10.30 -2.67 0.66
CA ALA A 66 11.11 -2.05 1.72
C ALA A 66 12.46 -2.74 1.93
N SER A 67 12.48 -4.08 1.86
CA SER A 67 13.69 -4.88 2.05
C SER A 67 14.68 -4.79 0.89
N ARG A 68 14.23 -4.37 -0.29
CA ARG A 68 15.00 -4.33 -1.55
C ARG A 68 15.32 -2.89 -2.02
N ALA A 69 14.41 -1.96 -1.76
CA ALA A 69 14.55 -0.53 -2.08
C ALA A 69 15.36 0.21 -1.00
N ARG A 70 16.02 1.29 -1.37
CA ARG A 70 16.91 2.05 -0.49
C ARG A 70 16.34 3.40 -0.04
N ASN A 71 15.69 4.12 -0.94
CA ASN A 71 15.35 5.53 -0.73
C ASN A 71 13.87 5.84 -0.84
N ILE A 72 13.13 5.13 -1.72
CA ILE A 72 11.75 5.41 -2.04
C ILE A 72 10.86 5.30 -0.80
N ARG A 73 9.97 6.27 -0.61
CA ARG A 73 8.95 6.23 0.43
C ARG A 73 7.83 5.27 0.02
N LEU A 74 7.17 4.67 0.99
CA LEU A 74 6.25 3.55 0.81
C LEU A 74 4.88 3.92 1.37
N ALA A 75 3.84 3.81 0.58
CA ALA A 75 2.50 4.19 1.01
C ALA A 75 1.40 3.25 0.48
N PRO A 76 0.38 2.94 1.30
CA PRO A 76 -0.87 2.40 0.79
C PRO A 76 -1.66 3.49 0.06
N ALA A 77 -2.39 3.11 -0.97
CA ALA A 77 -3.26 4.04 -1.69
C ALA A 77 -4.70 3.51 -1.86
N VAL A 78 -5.37 3.32 -0.77
CA VAL A 78 -5.20 3.63 0.65
C VAL A 78 -5.44 2.38 1.51
N THR A 79 -5.10 2.41 2.82
CA THR A 79 -5.59 1.39 3.75
C THR A 79 -7.09 1.54 3.95
N VAL A 80 -7.87 0.50 3.63
CA VAL A 80 -9.34 0.50 3.73
C VAL A 80 -9.77 0.19 5.17
N LEU A 81 -9.67 1.19 6.05
CA LEU A 81 -9.82 1.04 7.50
C LEU A 81 -11.05 0.25 7.97
N PRO A 82 -12.25 0.37 7.36
CA PRO A 82 -13.43 -0.38 7.82
C PRO A 82 -13.30 -1.90 7.73
N LEU A 83 -12.31 -2.41 7.00
CA LEU A 83 -12.07 -3.85 6.84
C LEU A 83 -11.01 -4.38 7.80
N HIS A 84 -10.39 -3.51 8.60
CA HIS A 84 -9.26 -3.86 9.45
C HIS A 84 -9.54 -3.61 10.93
N HIS A 85 -8.89 -4.39 11.79
CA HIS A 85 -8.87 -4.11 13.21
C HIS A 85 -7.88 -2.96 13.50
N PRO A 86 -8.29 -1.87 14.18
CA PRO A 86 -7.48 -0.65 14.30
C PRO A 86 -6.12 -0.87 14.98
N ILE A 87 -6.05 -1.73 16.00
CA ILE A 87 -4.78 -2.06 16.66
C ILE A 87 -3.84 -2.75 15.67
N ARG A 88 -4.36 -3.69 14.85
CA ARG A 88 -3.54 -4.38 13.86
C ARG A 88 -3.00 -3.44 12.79
N VAL A 89 -3.81 -2.49 12.34
CA VAL A 89 -3.35 -1.46 11.40
C VAL A 89 -2.19 -0.67 11.99
N ALA A 90 -2.33 -0.21 13.25
CA ALA A 90 -1.27 0.54 13.92
C ALA A 90 0.03 -0.28 14.04
N GLU A 91 -0.08 -1.54 14.48
CA GLU A 91 1.09 -2.43 14.65
C GLU A 91 1.78 -2.74 13.31
N GLN A 92 1.02 -3.05 12.26
CA GLN A 92 1.54 -3.40 10.93
C GLN A 92 2.31 -2.23 10.30
N TRP A 93 1.69 -1.04 10.28
CA TRP A 93 2.32 0.13 9.67
C TRP A 93 3.49 0.67 10.50
N ALA A 94 3.41 0.63 11.83
CA ALA A 94 4.54 0.97 12.69
C ALA A 94 5.73 0.00 12.48
N THR A 95 5.44 -1.30 12.35
CA THR A 95 6.46 -2.32 12.07
C THR A 95 7.12 -2.08 10.71
N LEU A 96 6.33 -1.78 9.68
CA LEU A 96 6.86 -1.48 8.35
C LEU A 96 7.70 -0.20 8.35
N ASP A 97 7.29 0.81 9.12
CA ASP A 97 8.06 2.05 9.25
C ASP A 97 9.42 1.80 9.89
N LEU A 98 9.48 1.02 10.96
CA LEU A 98 10.74 0.59 11.57
C LEU A 98 11.61 -0.22 10.59
N LEU A 99 11.06 -1.20 9.89
CA LEU A 99 11.78 -2.02 8.90
C LEU A 99 12.32 -1.20 7.73
N SER A 100 11.63 -0.15 7.36
CA SER A 100 12.01 0.74 6.25
C SER A 100 12.88 1.93 6.68
N ASN A 101 13.22 2.07 7.97
CA ASN A 101 13.91 3.24 8.53
C ASN A 101 13.16 4.56 8.30
N GLY A 102 11.87 4.61 8.65
CA GLY A 102 11.06 5.83 8.62
C GLY A 102 10.59 6.25 7.23
N ARG A 103 10.50 5.31 6.28
CA ARG A 103 10.07 5.60 4.90
C ARG A 103 8.58 5.41 4.63
N VAL A 104 7.76 5.13 5.64
CA VAL A 104 6.32 4.93 5.44
C VAL A 104 5.57 6.25 5.45
N ASP A 105 4.71 6.44 4.45
CA ASP A 105 3.64 7.44 4.44
C ASP A 105 2.30 6.70 4.58
N PHE A 106 1.51 7.05 5.59
CA PHE A 106 0.26 6.36 5.85
C PHE A 106 -0.94 7.12 5.29
N ALA A 107 -1.65 6.48 4.37
CA ALA A 107 -2.92 6.97 3.84
C ALA A 107 -4.06 6.03 4.20
N ALA A 108 -5.14 6.61 4.72
CA ALA A 108 -6.32 5.89 5.17
C ALA A 108 -7.57 6.31 4.40
N GLY A 109 -8.42 5.35 4.11
CA GLY A 109 -9.65 5.60 3.39
C GLY A 109 -10.77 4.65 3.78
N ARG A 110 -11.90 4.81 3.07
CA ARG A 110 -13.07 3.94 3.22
C ARG A 110 -13.40 3.26 1.89
N LEU A 111 -13.95 2.05 1.98
CA LEU A 111 -14.50 1.38 0.82
C LEU A 111 -15.72 2.15 0.27
N ARG A 112 -15.79 2.34 -1.04
CA ARG A 112 -16.95 2.95 -1.73
C ARG A 112 -18.06 1.92 -2.00
N SER A 113 -18.29 0.98 -1.10
CA SER A 113 -19.37 0.01 -1.23
C SER A 113 -20.52 0.36 -0.28
N THR A 114 -21.77 0.25 -0.75
CA THR A 114 -22.98 0.52 0.01
C THR A 114 -23.28 -0.46 1.14
N ARG A 115 -22.38 -1.40 1.41
CA ARG A 115 -22.59 -2.50 2.38
C ARG A 115 -21.48 -2.64 3.44
N VAL A 116 -20.68 -1.64 3.71
CA VAL A 116 -19.65 -1.73 4.76
C VAL A 116 -19.99 -0.83 5.93
N PHE A 117 -20.02 -1.42 7.12
CA PHE A 117 -20.29 -0.77 8.39
C PHE A 117 -19.35 0.40 8.67
N THR A 118 -19.91 1.52 9.09
CA THR A 118 -19.14 2.71 9.47
C THR A 118 -18.47 2.46 10.82
N VAL A 119 -17.17 2.30 10.84
CA VAL A 119 -16.38 2.36 12.08
C VAL A 119 -15.74 3.75 12.15
N PRO A 120 -15.98 4.53 13.21
CA PRO A 120 -15.30 5.81 13.39
C PRO A 120 -13.81 5.58 13.64
N CYS A 121 -12.97 6.22 12.83
CA CYS A 121 -11.53 6.11 12.96
C CYS A 121 -10.96 7.32 13.69
N PHE A 122 -10.36 7.10 14.85
CA PHE A 122 -9.53 8.07 15.54
C PHE A 122 -8.06 7.72 15.36
N PHE A 123 -7.36 8.40 14.47
CA PHE A 123 -5.90 8.43 14.47
C PHE A 123 -5.44 9.84 14.88
N ARG A 124 -4.87 9.95 16.06
CA ARG A 124 -4.10 11.12 16.48
C ARG A 124 -2.63 10.77 16.29
N ARG A 125 -1.93 11.54 15.48
CA ARG A 125 -0.47 11.47 15.36
C ARG A 125 0.12 11.68 16.75
N GLN A 126 0.69 10.65 17.35
CA GLN A 126 1.63 10.82 18.44
C GLN A 126 3.02 10.93 17.84
N SER A 127 3.40 12.13 17.46
CA SER A 127 4.79 12.53 17.41
C SER A 127 5.18 12.83 18.84
N GLU A 128 6.17 12.13 19.31
CA GLU A 128 6.97 12.30 20.53
C GLU A 128 6.83 11.17 21.54
N HIS A 129 8.01 10.63 21.82
CA HIS A 129 8.40 9.70 22.85
C HIS A 129 8.12 8.18 22.62
N ILE A 130 9.07 7.55 21.97
CA ILE A 130 9.77 6.35 22.48
C ILE A 130 11.26 6.58 22.34
#